data_1fd14c7b3468abb971212b367ae69429
#
_entry.id   1fd14c7b3468abb971212b367ae69429
#
_cell.length_a   1.000
_cell.length_b   1.000
_cell.length_c   1.000
_cell.angle_alpha   90.00
_cell.angle_beta   90.00
_cell.angle_gamma   90.00
#
_symmetry.space_group_name_H-M   'P 1'
#
loop_
_entity.id
_entity.type
_entity.pdbx_description
1 polymer ?
#
loop_
_entity_poly.entity_id
_entity_poly.type
_entity_poly.pdbx_seq_one_letter_code
_entity_poly.pdbx_strand_id
1 'polypeptide(L)'
;MTPKQRAQTALRQQRFRERQQQARQAELAAKGLPTLPAISTLPGYARWRAALRAAHTLVAQVQEEMSAYYEARSDVWQEGEAAERFLERQEAVEAAVSQLEELTL
;
A
#
# COMPACT_ATOMS: atom_id res chain seq x y z
N MET A 1 16.24 8.69 36.39
CA MET A 1 14.89 8.83 35.81
C MET A 1 13.93 7.91 36.53
N THR A 2 12.82 8.44 37.03
CA THR A 2 11.79 7.65 37.70
C THR A 2 10.96 6.87 36.66
N PRO A 3 10.26 5.79 37.06
CA PRO A 3 9.34 5.08 36.15
C PRO A 3 8.28 5.98 35.54
N LYS A 4 7.77 6.97 36.30
CA LYS A 4 6.80 7.95 35.83
C LYS A 4 7.37 8.85 34.75
N GLN A 5 8.62 9.29 34.89
CA GLN A 5 9.30 10.11 33.88
C GLN A 5 9.54 9.32 32.58
N ARG A 6 9.91 8.03 32.70
CA ARG A 6 10.08 7.14 31.52
C ARG A 6 8.78 6.96 30.78
N ALA A 7 7.68 6.75 31.49
CA ALA A 7 6.36 6.60 30.89
C ALA A 7 5.93 7.87 30.16
N GLN A 8 6.17 9.05 30.73
CA GLN A 8 5.88 10.33 30.11
C GLN A 8 6.73 10.57 28.85
N THR A 9 8.02 10.21 28.89
CA THR A 9 8.92 10.33 27.73
C THR A 9 8.48 9.40 26.60
N ALA A 10 8.15 8.15 26.92
CA ALA A 10 7.66 7.18 25.94
C ALA A 10 6.35 7.66 25.28
N LEU A 11 5.43 8.22 26.06
CA LEU A 11 4.17 8.75 25.56
C LEU A 11 4.38 9.94 24.62
N ARG A 12 5.30 10.87 24.95
CA ARG A 12 5.66 11.99 24.10
C ARG A 12 6.26 11.54 22.78
N GLN A 13 7.14 10.55 22.81
CA GLN A 13 7.75 9.97 21.60
C GLN A 13 6.71 9.30 20.72
N GLN A 14 5.78 8.56 21.32
CA GLN A 14 4.68 7.92 20.59
C GLN A 14 3.80 8.96 19.91
N ARG A 15 3.39 10.02 20.59
CA ARG A 15 2.58 11.12 20.01
C ARG A 15 3.31 11.83 18.89
N PHE A 16 4.61 12.02 19.01
CA PHE A 16 5.44 12.64 17.98
C PHE A 16 5.46 11.77 16.72
N ARG A 17 5.67 10.46 16.87
CA ARG A 17 5.64 9.50 15.76
C ARG A 17 4.29 9.47 15.06
N GLU A 18 3.20 9.44 15.84
CA GLU A 18 1.83 9.47 15.30
C GLU A 18 1.57 10.74 14.49
N ARG A 19 2.01 11.90 14.99
CA ARG A 19 1.85 13.15 14.25
C ARG A 19 2.65 13.18 12.96
N GLN A 20 3.88 12.66 12.97
CA GLN A 20 4.69 12.55 11.76
C GLN A 20 4.04 11.61 10.75
N GLN A 21 3.53 10.47 11.20
CA GLN A 21 2.85 9.52 10.35
C GLN A 21 1.59 10.12 9.72
N GLN A 22 0.77 10.81 10.52
CA GLN A 22 -0.42 11.51 10.03
C GLN A 22 -0.07 12.61 9.02
N ALA A 23 0.99 13.36 9.26
CA ALA A 23 1.46 14.38 8.33
C ALA A 23 1.90 13.78 6.99
N ARG A 24 2.62 12.64 7.02
CA ARG A 24 3.00 11.91 5.80
C ARG A 24 1.78 11.37 5.05
N GLN A 25 0.81 10.83 5.78
CA GLN A 25 -0.42 10.32 5.20
C GLN A 25 -1.22 11.43 4.52
N ALA A 26 -1.33 12.59 5.17
CA ALA A 26 -2.00 13.76 4.61
C ALA A 26 -1.28 14.27 3.35
N GLU A 27 0.05 14.30 3.35
CA GLU A 27 0.86 14.69 2.21
C GLU A 27 0.66 13.75 1.02
N LEU A 28 0.69 12.43 1.27
CA LEU A 28 0.45 11.42 0.24
C LEU A 28 -0.97 11.50 -0.31
N ALA A 29 -1.97 11.70 0.56
CA ALA A 29 -3.35 11.86 0.15
C ALA A 29 -3.53 13.11 -0.72
N ALA A 30 -2.85 14.21 -0.40
CA ALA A 30 -2.87 15.43 -1.20
C ALA A 30 -2.27 15.22 -2.60
N LYS A 31 -1.32 14.28 -2.74
CA LYS A 31 -0.75 13.88 -4.03
C LYS A 31 -1.56 12.82 -4.76
N GLY A 32 -2.68 12.37 -4.19
CA GLY A 32 -3.51 11.31 -4.75
C GLY A 32 -2.95 9.90 -4.52
N LEU A 33 -1.98 9.75 -3.62
CA LEU A 33 -1.40 8.45 -3.27
C LEU A 33 -2.06 7.89 -2.01
N PRO A 34 -2.42 6.60 -1.97
CA PRO A 34 -3.06 6.00 -0.80
C PRO A 34 -2.08 5.79 0.35
N THR A 35 -2.62 5.74 1.56
CA THR A 35 -1.86 5.36 2.75
C THR A 35 -1.51 3.88 2.69
N LEU A 36 -0.25 3.55 2.98
CA LEU A 36 0.18 2.16 3.07
C LEU A 36 -0.31 1.53 4.39
N PRO A 37 -0.84 0.29 4.35
CA PRO A 37 -1.26 -0.39 5.56
C PRO A 37 -0.05 -0.76 6.44
N ALA A 38 -0.22 -0.68 7.75
CA ALA A 38 0.79 -1.11 8.70
C ALA A 38 0.79 -2.64 8.86
N ILE A 39 1.98 -3.23 8.92
CA ILE A 39 2.14 -4.65 9.20
C ILE A 39 2.06 -4.87 10.71
N SER A 40 1.29 -5.88 11.14
CA SER A 40 1.15 -6.23 12.54
C SER A 40 2.50 -6.62 13.17
N THR A 41 2.72 -6.21 14.42
CA THR A 41 3.86 -6.62 15.24
C THR A 41 3.64 -7.96 15.95
N LEU A 42 2.41 -8.52 15.86
CA LEU A 42 2.10 -9.83 16.44
C LEU A 42 2.87 -10.94 15.70
N PRO A 43 3.35 -11.97 16.42
CA PRO A 43 4.10 -13.06 15.81
C PRO A 43 3.20 -14.09 15.12
N GLY A 44 3.81 -14.96 14.32
CA GLY A 44 3.18 -16.13 13.72
C GLY A 44 2.08 -15.80 12.72
N TYR A 45 1.01 -16.56 12.75
CA TYR A 45 -0.09 -16.44 11.78
C TYR A 45 -0.73 -15.06 11.75
N ALA A 46 -0.86 -14.39 12.88
CA ALA A 46 -1.41 -13.05 12.92
C ALA A 46 -0.58 -12.05 12.12
N ARG A 47 0.75 -12.13 12.23
CA ARG A 47 1.68 -11.33 11.44
C ARG A 47 1.62 -11.67 9.96
N TRP A 48 1.61 -12.95 9.64
CA TRP A 48 1.60 -13.40 8.25
C TRP A 48 0.30 -13.02 7.53
N ARG A 49 -0.84 -13.17 8.18
CA ARG A 49 -2.12 -12.70 7.63
C ARG A 49 -2.12 -11.19 7.39
N ALA A 50 -1.62 -10.43 8.36
CA ALA A 50 -1.55 -8.98 8.22
C ALA A 50 -0.62 -8.58 7.07
N ALA A 51 0.53 -9.25 6.92
CA ALA A 51 1.46 -9.01 5.83
C ALA A 51 0.84 -9.33 4.47
N LEU A 52 0.11 -10.44 4.36
CA LEU A 52 -0.57 -10.83 3.13
C LEU A 52 -1.70 -9.87 2.76
N ARG A 53 -2.46 -9.39 3.76
CA ARG A 53 -3.48 -8.34 3.52
C ARG A 53 -2.84 -7.04 3.05
N ALA A 54 -1.72 -6.66 3.64
CA ALA A 54 -0.98 -5.48 3.22
C ALA A 54 -0.48 -5.63 1.78
N ALA A 55 0.07 -6.78 1.43
CA ALA A 55 0.51 -7.08 0.08
C ALA A 55 -0.65 -7.03 -0.92
N HIS A 56 -1.79 -7.62 -0.60
CA HIS A 56 -2.99 -7.56 -1.43
C HIS A 56 -3.44 -6.11 -1.66
N THR A 57 -3.51 -5.30 -0.61
CA THR A 57 -3.91 -3.90 -0.70
C THR A 57 -2.96 -3.12 -1.61
N LEU A 58 -1.65 -3.33 -1.48
CA LEU A 58 -0.64 -2.64 -2.28
C LEU A 58 -0.72 -3.04 -3.76
N VAL A 59 -0.84 -4.32 -4.05
CA VAL A 59 -0.91 -4.81 -5.44
C VAL A 59 -2.23 -4.39 -6.09
N ALA A 60 -3.35 -4.46 -5.35
CA ALA A 60 -4.64 -3.98 -5.84
C ALA A 60 -4.61 -2.48 -6.17
N GLN A 61 -3.89 -1.69 -5.37
CA GLN A 61 -3.70 -0.27 -5.64
C GLN A 61 -2.89 -0.04 -6.91
N VAL A 62 -1.85 -0.83 -7.14
CA VAL A 62 -1.08 -0.78 -8.39
C VAL A 62 -1.98 -1.06 -9.58
N GLN A 63 -2.85 -2.06 -9.47
CA GLN A 63 -3.80 -2.40 -10.52
C GLN A 63 -4.73 -1.23 -10.86
N GLU A 64 -5.28 -0.55 -9.86
CA GLU A 64 -6.14 0.62 -10.05
C GLU A 64 -5.39 1.77 -10.72
N GLU A 65 -4.17 2.05 -10.29
CA GLU A 65 -3.33 3.10 -10.86
C GLU A 65 -2.96 2.78 -12.31
N MET A 66 -2.66 1.52 -12.62
CA MET A 66 -2.37 1.09 -14.00
C MET A 66 -3.60 1.25 -14.90
N SER A 67 -4.78 0.89 -14.42
CA SER A 67 -6.02 1.05 -15.18
C SER A 67 -6.31 2.52 -15.48
N ALA A 68 -6.15 3.39 -14.49
CA ALA A 68 -6.32 4.83 -14.66
C ALA A 68 -5.29 5.42 -15.63
N TYR A 69 -4.04 4.96 -15.55
CA TYR A 69 -2.99 5.37 -16.48
C TYR A 69 -3.35 5.02 -17.93
N TYR A 70 -3.78 3.80 -18.17
CA TYR A 70 -4.19 3.33 -19.51
C TYR A 70 -5.34 4.16 -20.05
N GLU A 71 -6.39 4.38 -19.25
CA GLU A 71 -7.58 5.15 -19.66
C GLU A 71 -7.25 6.61 -19.97
N ALA A 72 -6.24 7.18 -19.30
CA ALA A 72 -5.81 8.55 -19.53
C ALA A 72 -4.93 8.72 -20.78
N ARG A 73 -4.52 7.62 -21.42
CA ARG A 73 -3.70 7.69 -22.64
C ARG A 73 -4.55 7.96 -23.86
N SER A 74 -3.91 8.54 -24.90
CA SER A 74 -4.58 8.80 -26.18
C SER A 74 -4.93 7.51 -26.90
N ASP A 75 -5.92 7.58 -27.82
CA ASP A 75 -6.32 6.44 -28.63
C ASP A 75 -5.15 5.91 -29.47
N VAL A 76 -4.32 6.79 -29.98
CA VAL A 76 -3.12 6.42 -30.77
C VAL A 76 -2.15 5.60 -29.89
N TRP A 77 -1.94 6.01 -28.65
CA TRP A 77 -1.09 5.26 -27.72
C TRP A 77 -1.68 3.88 -27.40
N GLN A 78 -3.01 3.82 -27.18
CA GLN A 78 -3.71 2.57 -26.85
C GLN A 78 -3.70 1.55 -28.00
N GLU A 79 -3.52 1.99 -29.22
CA GLU A 79 -3.39 1.14 -30.41
C GLU A 79 -1.96 0.70 -30.72
N GLY A 80 -0.97 1.25 -30.01
CA GLY A 80 0.45 1.02 -30.29
C GLY A 80 1.07 -0.15 -29.51
N GLU A 81 2.33 -0.45 -29.83
CA GLU A 81 3.10 -1.52 -29.17
C GLU A 81 3.35 -1.27 -27.69
N ALA A 82 3.52 0.00 -27.29
CA ALA A 82 3.70 0.34 -25.89
C ALA A 82 2.47 -0.05 -25.05
N ALA A 83 1.27 0.11 -25.61
CA ALA A 83 0.02 -0.32 -24.98
C ALA A 83 -0.06 -1.84 -24.84
N GLU A 84 0.36 -2.59 -25.84
CA GLU A 84 0.39 -4.06 -25.78
C GLU A 84 1.28 -4.56 -24.64
N ARG A 85 2.49 -4.00 -24.52
CA ARG A 85 3.42 -4.34 -23.43
C ARG A 85 2.86 -3.93 -22.07
N PHE A 86 2.19 -2.79 -21.99
CA PHE A 86 1.53 -2.34 -20.77
C PHE A 86 0.41 -3.27 -20.33
N LEU A 87 -0.44 -3.71 -21.27
CA LEU A 87 -1.55 -4.63 -21.00
C LEU A 87 -1.03 -6.01 -20.53
N GLU A 88 0.07 -6.50 -21.06
CA GLU A 88 0.71 -7.73 -20.57
C GLU A 88 1.14 -7.60 -19.10
N ARG A 89 1.74 -6.48 -18.74
CA ARG A 89 2.12 -6.20 -17.36
C ARG A 89 0.91 -6.04 -16.45
N GLN A 90 -0.12 -5.37 -16.92
CA GLN A 90 -1.38 -5.21 -16.18
C GLN A 90 -2.03 -6.58 -15.91
N GLU A 91 -2.05 -7.46 -16.89
CA GLU A 91 -2.55 -8.83 -16.75
C GLU A 91 -1.77 -9.61 -15.69
N ALA A 92 -0.44 -9.46 -15.65
CA ALA A 92 0.40 -10.07 -14.62
C ALA A 92 0.07 -9.55 -13.21
N VAL A 93 -0.19 -8.25 -13.08
CA VAL A 93 -0.60 -7.65 -11.80
C VAL A 93 -1.98 -8.17 -11.38
N GLU A 94 -2.94 -8.26 -12.29
CA GLU A 94 -4.26 -8.84 -12.02
C GLU A 94 -4.16 -10.28 -11.54
N ALA A 95 -3.29 -11.08 -12.16
CA ALA A 95 -3.04 -12.45 -11.74
C ALA A 95 -2.45 -12.51 -10.32
N ALA A 96 -1.54 -11.61 -9.98
CA ALA A 96 -0.97 -11.52 -8.64
C ALA A 96 -2.02 -11.17 -7.59
N VAL A 97 -2.92 -10.22 -7.88
CA VAL A 97 -4.05 -9.87 -7.00
C VAL A 97 -4.93 -11.08 -6.74
N SER A 98 -5.30 -11.81 -7.80
CA SER A 98 -6.13 -13.02 -7.69
C SER A 98 -5.47 -14.10 -6.85
N GLN A 99 -4.17 -14.32 -7.03
CA GLN A 99 -3.41 -15.30 -6.23
C GLN A 99 -3.37 -14.92 -4.76
N LEU A 100 -3.21 -13.63 -4.44
CA LEU A 100 -3.23 -13.14 -3.06
C LEU A 100 -4.61 -13.31 -2.42
N GLU A 101 -5.69 -13.12 -3.18
CA GLU A 101 -7.07 -13.36 -2.71
C GLU A 101 -7.33 -14.83 -2.39
N GLU A 102 -6.71 -15.74 -3.12
CA GLU A 102 -6.84 -17.18 -2.91
C GLU A 102 -6.03 -17.68 -1.71
N LEU A 103 -5.04 -16.92 -1.24
CA LEU A 103 -4.24 -17.30 -0.08
C LEU A 103 -5.05 -17.18 1.21
N THR A 104 -5.20 -18.30 1.90
CA THR A 104 -5.86 -18.36 3.21
C THR A 104 -4.92 -18.99 4.24
N LEU A 105 -4.72 -18.26 5.34
CA LEU A 105 -3.93 -18.77 6.46
C LEU A 105 -4.78 -18.96 7.72
#